data_0a4ae75247150ed97462e83383402e21
#
_entry.id   0a4ae75247150ed97462e83383402e21
#
_cell.length_a   1.000
_cell.length_b   1.000
_cell.length_c   1.000
_cell.angle_alpha   90.00
_cell.angle_beta   90.00
_cell.angle_gamma   90.00
#
_symmetry.space_group_name_H-M   'P 1'
#
loop_
_entity.id
_entity.type
_entity.pdbx_description
1 polymer ?
#
loop_
_entity_poly.entity_id
_entity_poly.type
_entity_poly.pdbx_seq_one_letter_code
_entity_poly.pdbx_strand_id
1 'polypeptide(L)'
;DKVVEQKGSGIDKVLASVSFALSAGSHIEQLATSKASSKAAIDLTGNEFAQTVKGNAGANKIDGGGGADTLTGGRGSDVFVFSTALGDGNVDRITDFNKAQDKIHLDHSIFAGLDQGGLSSDAFFAGKAAHDSSDHIVYNSSTGALSFDSDGVGGANQIHFASLSPHLSITASSFLVT
;
A
#
# COMPACT_ATOMS: atom_id res chain seq x y z
N ASP A 1 -21.55 6.44 -7.04
CA ASP A 1 -22.40 6.46 -5.85
C ASP A 1 -21.57 6.93 -4.64
N LYS A 2 -22.23 7.60 -3.70
CA LYS A 2 -21.60 8.04 -2.45
C LYS A 2 -22.19 7.23 -1.30
N VAL A 3 -21.34 6.56 -0.54
CA VAL A 3 -21.74 5.90 0.72
C VAL A 3 -21.22 6.73 1.87
N VAL A 4 -22.06 7.01 2.83
CA VAL A 4 -21.70 7.74 4.07
C VAL A 4 -22.29 6.98 5.24
N GLU A 5 -21.42 6.55 6.16
CA GLU A 5 -21.78 5.89 7.39
C GLU A 5 -21.23 6.68 8.57
N GLN A 6 -21.97 6.69 9.71
CA GLN A 6 -21.60 7.42 10.89
C GLN A 6 -20.91 6.50 11.91
N LYS A 7 -20.05 7.08 12.74
CA LYS A 7 -19.34 6.35 13.80
C LYS A 7 -20.30 5.61 14.73
N GLY A 8 -20.05 4.31 14.93
CA GLY A 8 -20.72 3.51 15.96
C GLY A 8 -21.86 2.63 15.46
N SER A 9 -22.05 2.49 14.14
CA SER A 9 -23.13 1.68 13.55
C SER A 9 -22.77 0.20 13.34
N GLY A 10 -21.57 -0.24 13.73
CA GLY A 10 -21.15 -1.66 13.61
C GLY A 10 -19.93 -1.86 12.71
N ILE A 11 -19.91 -2.95 11.97
CA ILE A 11 -18.92 -3.24 10.92
C ILE A 11 -19.64 -3.15 9.58
N ASP A 12 -19.33 -2.10 8.84
CA ASP A 12 -20.02 -1.77 7.60
C ASP A 12 -19.19 -2.15 6.38
N LYS A 13 -19.89 -2.61 5.34
CA LYS A 13 -19.26 -3.17 4.16
C LYS A 13 -19.81 -2.57 2.88
N VAL A 14 -18.90 -2.10 2.04
CA VAL A 14 -19.19 -1.73 0.64
C VAL A 14 -18.74 -2.84 -0.29
N LEU A 15 -19.65 -3.27 -1.20
CA LEU A 15 -19.35 -4.20 -2.28
C LEU A 15 -19.41 -3.46 -3.62
N ALA A 16 -18.26 -3.23 -4.21
CA ALA A 16 -18.10 -2.47 -5.45
C ALA A 16 -18.10 -3.40 -6.68
N SER A 17 -18.94 -3.09 -7.66
CA SER A 17 -18.95 -3.76 -8.98
C SER A 17 -18.20 -2.97 -10.05
N VAL A 18 -17.80 -1.75 -9.73
CA VAL A 18 -16.99 -0.81 -10.51
C VAL A 18 -15.98 -0.15 -9.58
N SER A 19 -15.02 0.57 -10.13
CA SER A 19 -14.06 1.33 -9.31
C SER A 19 -14.77 2.26 -8.33
N PHE A 20 -14.33 2.28 -7.08
CA PHE A 20 -15.00 2.97 -6.00
C PHE A 20 -14.01 3.56 -4.99
N ALA A 21 -14.30 4.77 -4.56
CA ALA A 21 -13.56 5.44 -3.49
C ALA A 21 -14.51 5.78 -2.32
N LEU A 22 -14.08 5.48 -1.11
CA LEU A 22 -14.80 5.89 0.10
C LEU A 22 -14.73 7.41 0.26
N SER A 23 -15.81 8.00 0.72
CA SER A 23 -15.81 9.43 1.06
C SER A 23 -15.08 9.67 2.38
N ALA A 24 -14.38 10.78 2.48
CA ALA A 24 -13.82 11.22 3.76
C ALA A 24 -14.92 11.31 4.83
N GLY A 25 -14.60 10.94 6.07
CA GLY A 25 -15.52 10.90 7.18
C GLY A 25 -16.50 9.72 7.17
N SER A 26 -16.43 8.83 6.19
CA SER A 26 -17.31 7.65 6.12
C SER A 26 -16.70 6.50 6.93
N HIS A 27 -17.39 6.07 7.98
CA HIS A 27 -16.95 5.00 8.87
C HIS A 27 -17.31 3.62 8.28
N ILE A 28 -16.63 3.25 7.22
CA ILE A 28 -16.74 1.95 6.55
C ILE A 28 -15.47 1.15 6.84
N GLU A 29 -15.58 -0.01 7.43
CA GLU A 29 -14.45 -0.86 7.81
C GLU A 29 -14.06 -1.87 6.71
N GLN A 30 -14.98 -2.16 5.77
CA GLN A 30 -14.71 -3.11 4.72
C GLN A 30 -15.10 -2.57 3.34
N LEU A 31 -14.13 -2.50 2.44
CA LEU A 31 -14.34 -2.18 1.03
C LEU A 31 -13.88 -3.39 0.19
N ALA A 32 -14.75 -3.95 -0.62
CA ALA A 32 -14.39 -5.10 -1.44
C ALA A 32 -15.08 -5.07 -2.80
N THR A 33 -14.48 -5.75 -3.78
CA THR A 33 -15.19 -6.02 -5.03
C THR A 33 -16.36 -6.97 -4.79
N SER A 34 -17.47 -6.75 -5.49
CA SER A 34 -18.70 -7.55 -5.33
C SER A 34 -18.55 -9.01 -5.77
N LYS A 35 -17.56 -9.32 -6.62
CA LYS A 35 -17.29 -10.64 -7.16
C LYS A 35 -15.79 -10.93 -7.23
N ALA A 36 -15.28 -11.66 -6.25
CA ALA A 36 -13.85 -11.98 -6.14
C ALA A 36 -13.29 -12.75 -7.35
N SER A 37 -14.11 -13.55 -8.06
CA SER A 37 -13.68 -14.27 -9.27
C SER A 37 -13.74 -13.44 -10.55
N SER A 38 -14.20 -12.18 -10.51
CA SER A 38 -14.22 -11.28 -11.65
C SER A 38 -12.78 -10.95 -12.09
N LYS A 39 -12.59 -10.87 -13.40
CA LYS A 39 -11.32 -10.40 -14.00
C LYS A 39 -11.39 -8.94 -14.43
N ALA A 40 -12.46 -8.24 -14.08
CA ALA A 40 -12.56 -6.81 -14.35
C ALA A 40 -11.53 -6.05 -13.49
N ALA A 41 -10.82 -5.12 -14.10
CA ALA A 41 -9.97 -4.19 -13.38
C ALA A 41 -10.88 -3.21 -12.61
N ILE A 42 -10.85 -3.30 -11.28
CA ILE A 42 -11.65 -2.48 -10.37
C ILE A 42 -10.70 -1.86 -9.36
N ASP A 43 -10.62 -0.54 -9.37
CA ASP A 43 -9.80 0.21 -8.44
C ASP A 43 -10.59 0.51 -7.17
N LEU A 44 -9.93 0.35 -6.02
CA LEU A 44 -10.52 0.57 -4.71
C LEU A 44 -9.67 1.58 -3.93
N THR A 45 -10.31 2.63 -3.45
CA THR A 45 -9.66 3.64 -2.60
C THR A 45 -10.40 3.74 -1.27
N GLY A 46 -9.69 3.54 -0.18
CA GLY A 46 -10.14 3.75 1.19
C GLY A 46 -10.27 5.24 1.55
N ASN A 47 -10.25 5.54 2.83
CA ASN A 47 -10.25 6.91 3.32
C ASN A 47 -9.25 7.10 4.48
N GLU A 48 -9.52 7.95 5.44
CA GLU A 48 -8.61 8.25 6.57
C GLU A 48 -8.71 7.27 7.75
N PHE A 49 -9.59 6.27 7.69
CA PHE A 49 -9.76 5.28 8.77
C PHE A 49 -9.14 3.94 8.38
N ALA A 50 -8.93 3.06 9.36
CA ALA A 50 -8.43 1.73 9.13
C ALA A 50 -9.49 0.82 8.47
N GLN A 51 -9.20 0.30 7.28
CA GLN A 51 -10.08 -0.56 6.53
C GLN A 51 -9.47 -1.92 6.20
N THR A 52 -10.35 -2.85 5.80
CA THR A 52 -9.97 -4.04 5.05
C THR A 52 -10.41 -3.86 3.61
N VAL A 53 -9.45 -3.73 2.68
CA VAL A 53 -9.71 -3.53 1.24
C VAL A 53 -9.38 -4.81 0.48
N LYS A 54 -10.34 -5.31 -0.32
CA LYS A 54 -10.16 -6.57 -1.08
C LYS A 54 -10.53 -6.42 -2.55
N GLY A 55 -9.57 -6.65 -3.42
CA GLY A 55 -9.72 -6.75 -4.87
C GLY A 55 -10.39 -8.05 -5.34
N ASN A 56 -10.17 -8.41 -6.60
CA ASN A 56 -10.74 -9.59 -7.26
C ASN A 56 -9.65 -10.42 -8.00
N ALA A 57 -10.03 -11.11 -9.07
CA ALA A 57 -9.07 -11.84 -9.91
C ALA A 57 -8.63 -11.06 -11.16
N GLY A 58 -8.93 -9.77 -11.25
CA GLY A 58 -8.44 -8.83 -12.26
C GLY A 58 -7.29 -7.99 -11.72
N ALA A 59 -6.69 -7.17 -12.56
CA ALA A 59 -5.68 -6.20 -12.16
C ALA A 59 -6.35 -5.04 -11.41
N ASN A 60 -6.08 -4.89 -10.13
CA ASN A 60 -6.68 -3.87 -9.29
C ASN A 60 -5.63 -2.82 -8.87
N LYS A 61 -6.05 -1.56 -8.80
CA LYS A 61 -5.32 -0.52 -8.08
C LYS A 61 -5.96 -0.34 -6.70
N ILE A 62 -5.19 -0.56 -5.64
CA ILE A 62 -5.65 -0.52 -4.26
C ILE A 62 -4.88 0.54 -3.51
N ASP A 63 -5.60 1.51 -2.97
CA ASP A 63 -5.10 2.57 -2.11
C ASP A 63 -5.88 2.50 -0.80
N GLY A 64 -5.21 2.21 0.32
CA GLY A 64 -5.85 2.19 1.64
C GLY A 64 -6.28 3.57 2.09
N GLY A 65 -5.53 4.60 1.67
CA GLY A 65 -5.69 5.95 2.17
C GLY A 65 -4.86 6.17 3.42
N GLY A 66 -5.47 6.75 4.43
CA GLY A 66 -4.86 6.88 5.75
C GLY A 66 -5.40 5.83 6.72
N GLY A 67 -4.74 5.69 7.86
CA GLY A 67 -5.05 4.62 8.81
C GLY A 67 -4.18 3.38 8.60
N ALA A 68 -4.39 2.36 9.40
CA ALA A 68 -3.64 1.11 9.28
C ALA A 68 -4.52 0.07 8.56
N ASP A 69 -4.33 -0.09 7.26
CA ASP A 69 -5.20 -0.87 6.41
C ASP A 69 -4.73 -2.31 6.23
N THR A 70 -5.67 -3.20 5.93
CA THR A 70 -5.37 -4.55 5.48
C THR A 70 -5.77 -4.69 4.01
N LEU A 71 -4.76 -4.78 3.14
CA LEU A 71 -4.91 -4.76 1.70
C LEU A 71 -4.72 -6.16 1.11
N THR A 72 -5.61 -6.55 0.21
CA THR A 72 -5.57 -7.84 -0.50
C THR A 72 -5.85 -7.58 -1.98
N GLY A 73 -4.91 -7.86 -2.86
CA GLY A 73 -5.07 -7.71 -4.31
C GLY A 73 -5.96 -8.79 -4.91
N GLY A 74 -5.69 -10.00 -4.58
CA GLY A 74 -6.33 -11.18 -5.13
C GLY A 74 -5.45 -11.88 -6.16
N ARG A 75 -6.04 -12.25 -7.30
CA ARG A 75 -5.26 -12.69 -8.45
C ARG A 75 -5.16 -11.53 -9.41
N GLY A 76 -4.14 -11.55 -10.26
CA GLY A 76 -3.94 -10.52 -11.27
C GLY A 76 -2.59 -9.85 -11.09
N SER A 77 -2.42 -8.75 -11.75
CA SER A 77 -1.26 -7.87 -11.57
C SER A 77 -1.75 -6.63 -10.85
N ASP A 78 -1.64 -6.65 -9.52
CA ASP A 78 -2.21 -5.64 -8.67
C ASP A 78 -1.21 -4.52 -8.37
N VAL A 79 -1.73 -3.35 -8.07
CA VAL A 79 -0.95 -2.17 -7.70
C VAL A 79 -1.41 -1.68 -6.34
N PHE A 80 -0.52 -1.70 -5.37
CA PHE A 80 -0.74 -1.14 -4.04
C PHE A 80 -0.15 0.27 -3.99
N VAL A 81 -0.96 1.26 -3.67
CA VAL A 81 -0.60 2.69 -3.73
C VAL A 81 -0.44 3.25 -2.34
N PHE A 82 0.63 4.02 -2.16
CA PHE A 82 0.91 4.79 -0.94
C PHE A 82 0.97 6.26 -1.32
N SER A 83 -0.14 6.97 -1.08
CA SER A 83 -0.36 8.36 -1.49
C SER A 83 -0.68 9.31 -0.33
N THR A 84 -0.62 8.82 0.91
CA THR A 84 -0.92 9.59 2.13
C THR A 84 0.31 9.73 3.02
N ALA A 85 0.27 10.72 3.92
CA ALA A 85 1.38 11.01 4.82
C ALA A 85 1.80 9.79 5.64
N LEU A 86 3.09 9.54 5.70
CA LEU A 86 3.68 8.44 6.48
C LEU A 86 3.72 8.77 7.97
N GLY A 87 3.71 7.76 8.81
CA GLY A 87 3.89 7.93 10.25
C GLY A 87 3.02 7.02 11.08
N ASP A 88 2.98 7.29 12.39
CA ASP A 88 2.26 6.48 13.38
C ASP A 88 0.77 6.40 13.05
N GLY A 89 0.25 5.17 13.03
CA GLY A 89 -1.16 4.90 12.73
C GLY A 89 -1.49 4.79 11.24
N ASN A 90 -0.50 4.93 10.36
CA ASN A 90 -0.65 4.75 8.91
C ASN A 90 0.38 3.74 8.39
N VAL A 91 0.22 2.48 8.80
CA VAL A 91 1.08 1.37 8.41
C VAL A 91 0.22 0.25 7.87
N ASP A 92 0.23 0.05 6.56
CA ASP A 92 -0.62 -0.93 5.92
C ASP A 92 -0.03 -2.33 5.92
N ARG A 93 -0.92 -3.29 5.84
CA ARG A 93 -0.55 -4.69 5.68
C ARG A 93 -1.05 -5.23 4.34
N ILE A 94 -0.13 -5.56 3.44
CA ILE A 94 -0.45 -6.27 2.19
C ILE A 94 -0.35 -7.77 2.45
N THR A 95 -1.47 -8.48 2.22
CA THR A 95 -1.61 -9.88 2.67
C THR A 95 -1.17 -10.92 1.65
N ASP A 96 -1.15 -10.58 0.35
CA ASP A 96 -0.98 -11.53 -0.75
C ASP A 96 -0.05 -11.03 -1.87
N PHE A 97 0.87 -10.12 -1.56
CA PHE A 97 1.80 -9.55 -2.54
C PHE A 97 2.56 -10.63 -3.32
N ASN A 98 2.37 -10.65 -4.63
CA ASN A 98 3.06 -11.51 -5.56
C ASN A 98 4.10 -10.72 -6.36
N LYS A 99 5.36 -10.80 -5.99
CA LYS A 99 6.47 -10.05 -6.61
C LYS A 99 6.62 -10.23 -8.14
N ALA A 100 6.04 -11.31 -8.71
CA ALA A 100 6.12 -11.57 -10.14
C ALA A 100 5.05 -10.81 -10.94
N GLN A 101 4.01 -10.32 -10.28
CA GLN A 101 2.85 -9.71 -10.92
C GLN A 101 2.54 -8.33 -10.37
N ASP A 102 2.67 -8.17 -9.04
CA ASP A 102 2.22 -6.96 -8.35
C ASP A 102 3.30 -5.88 -8.28
N LYS A 103 2.84 -4.64 -8.06
CA LYS A 103 3.68 -3.47 -7.88
C LYS A 103 3.25 -2.65 -6.67
N ILE A 104 4.20 -1.92 -6.12
CA ILE A 104 4.00 -0.90 -5.11
C ILE A 104 4.25 0.46 -5.76
N HIS A 105 3.24 1.33 -5.74
CA HIS A 105 3.37 2.70 -6.21
C HIS A 105 3.56 3.65 -5.03
N LEU A 106 4.59 4.46 -5.11
CA LEU A 106 4.98 5.44 -4.10
C LEU A 106 4.72 6.84 -4.67
N ASP A 107 3.87 7.62 -4.04
CA ASP A 107 3.62 9.00 -4.45
C ASP A 107 4.87 9.87 -4.19
N HIS A 108 5.41 10.48 -5.24
CA HIS A 108 6.61 11.31 -5.16
C HIS A 108 6.49 12.47 -4.15
N SER A 109 5.29 13.01 -3.94
CA SER A 109 5.07 14.08 -2.97
C SER A 109 5.20 13.60 -1.51
N ILE A 110 4.99 12.31 -1.26
CA ILE A 110 5.09 11.67 0.06
C ILE A 110 6.49 11.08 0.26
N PHE A 111 7.01 10.40 -0.76
CA PHE A 111 8.34 9.77 -0.75
C PHE A 111 9.37 10.72 -1.37
N ALA A 112 9.51 11.88 -0.75
CA ALA A 112 10.37 12.95 -1.25
C ALA A 112 11.84 12.52 -1.35
N GLY A 113 12.49 12.90 -2.45
CA GLY A 113 13.89 12.53 -2.72
C GLY A 113 14.05 11.32 -3.64
N LEU A 114 12.98 10.57 -3.91
CA LEU A 114 12.99 9.53 -4.93
C LEU A 114 12.69 10.13 -6.31
N ASP A 115 13.40 9.71 -7.33
CA ASP A 115 13.10 10.09 -8.72
C ASP A 115 11.85 9.39 -9.23
N GLN A 116 11.02 10.11 -10.00
CA GLN A 116 9.84 9.52 -10.65
C GLN A 116 10.23 8.45 -11.67
N GLY A 117 9.40 7.41 -11.77
CA GLY A 117 9.62 6.25 -12.62
C GLY A 117 9.96 4.99 -11.82
N GLY A 118 10.67 4.05 -12.44
CA GLY A 118 11.13 2.85 -11.72
C GLY A 118 12.10 3.21 -10.61
N LEU A 119 11.93 2.63 -9.43
CA LEU A 119 12.86 2.85 -8.32
C LEU A 119 14.28 2.42 -8.72
N SER A 120 15.28 3.28 -8.48
CA SER A 120 16.70 2.93 -8.69
C SER A 120 17.09 1.74 -7.81
N SER A 121 17.98 0.88 -8.32
CA SER A 121 18.56 -0.21 -7.52
C SER A 121 19.28 0.31 -6.28
N ASP A 122 19.89 1.47 -6.37
CA ASP A 122 20.65 2.09 -5.28
C ASP A 122 19.74 2.68 -4.20
N ALA A 123 18.47 2.98 -4.54
CA ALA A 123 17.48 3.46 -3.58
C ALA A 123 16.76 2.35 -2.81
N PHE A 124 17.08 1.08 -3.07
CA PHE A 124 16.46 -0.07 -2.42
C PHE A 124 17.49 -0.93 -1.69
N PHE A 125 17.27 -1.16 -0.40
CA PHE A 125 18.08 -2.05 0.41
C PHE A 125 17.27 -3.14 1.11
N ALA A 126 17.75 -4.39 1.02
CA ALA A 126 17.17 -5.50 1.77
C ALA A 126 17.96 -5.72 3.08
N GLY A 127 17.48 -5.13 4.15
CA GLY A 127 18.13 -5.16 5.45
C GLY A 127 17.24 -4.66 6.58
N LYS A 128 17.80 -4.46 7.77
CA LYS A 128 17.06 -3.94 8.93
C LYS A 128 16.98 -2.42 8.95
N ALA A 129 17.96 -1.75 8.36
CA ALA A 129 18.08 -0.30 8.26
C ALA A 129 18.90 0.02 7.01
N ALA A 130 18.83 1.28 6.53
CA ALA A 130 19.67 1.79 5.46
C ALA A 130 21.15 1.51 5.78
N HIS A 131 21.91 1.19 4.76
CA HIS A 131 23.34 0.85 4.87
C HIS A 131 24.22 1.97 4.29
N ASP A 132 23.68 2.80 3.39
CA ASP A 132 24.35 3.99 2.89
C ASP A 132 23.34 5.12 2.59
N SER A 133 23.85 6.27 2.13
CA SER A 133 23.04 7.48 1.92
C SER A 133 22.09 7.41 0.73
N SER A 134 22.19 6.39 -0.11
CA SER A 134 21.27 6.18 -1.25
C SER A 134 20.12 5.24 -0.94
N ASP A 135 20.18 4.51 0.17
CA ASP A 135 19.17 3.55 0.59
C ASP A 135 17.92 4.25 1.17
N HIS A 136 16.91 4.45 0.37
CA HIS A 136 15.68 5.14 0.78
C HIS A 136 14.51 4.19 1.06
N ILE A 137 14.40 3.08 0.34
CA ILE A 137 13.38 2.05 0.60
C ILE A 137 14.06 0.83 1.20
N VAL A 138 13.74 0.56 2.46
CA VAL A 138 14.35 -0.54 3.23
C VAL A 138 13.32 -1.64 3.44
N TYR A 139 13.67 -2.86 3.06
CA TYR A 139 12.84 -4.04 3.27
C TYR A 139 13.49 -5.02 4.24
N ASN A 140 12.88 -5.21 5.40
CA ASN A 140 13.33 -6.23 6.36
C ASN A 140 12.66 -7.57 6.04
N SER A 141 13.38 -8.46 5.36
CA SER A 141 12.84 -9.75 4.94
C SER A 141 12.46 -10.69 6.10
N SER A 142 13.03 -10.50 7.29
CA SER A 142 12.71 -11.33 8.46
C SER A 142 11.31 -11.02 9.03
N THR A 143 10.89 -9.76 8.93
CA THR A 143 9.61 -9.28 9.47
C THR A 143 8.57 -8.96 8.41
N GLY A 144 9.01 -8.70 7.18
CA GLY A 144 8.19 -8.18 6.09
C GLY A 144 8.05 -6.65 6.08
N ALA A 145 8.68 -5.95 7.02
CA ALA A 145 8.55 -4.50 7.14
C ALA A 145 9.16 -3.76 5.94
N LEU A 146 8.41 -2.82 5.39
CA LEU A 146 8.86 -1.81 4.43
C LEU A 146 8.95 -0.46 5.12
N SER A 147 10.10 0.19 5.02
CA SER A 147 10.35 1.50 5.61
C SER A 147 10.89 2.47 4.57
N PHE A 148 10.58 3.73 4.76
CA PHE A 148 11.16 4.86 4.02
C PHE A 148 12.17 5.58 4.91
N ASP A 149 13.35 5.82 4.38
CA ASP A 149 14.41 6.59 4.98
C ASP A 149 14.78 7.76 4.07
N SER A 150 14.54 8.98 4.53
CA SER A 150 14.66 10.17 3.68
C SER A 150 16.12 10.59 3.42
N ASP A 151 17.07 10.15 4.27
CA ASP A 151 18.48 10.53 4.19
C ASP A 151 19.46 9.33 4.27
N GLY A 152 18.93 8.10 4.20
CA GLY A 152 19.72 6.88 4.28
C GLY A 152 20.39 6.71 5.65
N VAL A 153 21.72 6.57 5.69
CA VAL A 153 22.48 6.49 6.95
C VAL A 153 22.63 7.84 7.66
N GLY A 154 21.77 8.79 7.40
CA GLY A 154 21.78 10.11 8.03
C GLY A 154 21.24 10.10 9.47
N GLY A 155 20.74 11.24 9.90
CA GLY A 155 20.17 11.42 11.24
C GLY A 155 18.67 11.21 11.34
N ALA A 156 17.96 11.09 10.22
CA ALA A 156 16.52 10.82 10.20
C ALA A 156 16.24 9.35 10.60
N ASN A 157 15.08 9.16 11.25
CA ASN A 157 14.63 7.80 11.53
C ASN A 157 13.86 7.25 10.32
N GLN A 158 14.16 6.01 9.95
CA GLN A 158 13.32 5.32 8.95
C GLN A 158 11.87 5.20 9.43
N ILE A 159 10.92 5.45 8.55
CA ILE A 159 9.49 5.42 8.82
C ILE A 159 8.89 4.14 8.24
N HIS A 160 8.39 3.25 9.09
CA HIS A 160 7.66 2.06 8.66
C HIS A 160 6.33 2.47 8.06
N PHE A 161 6.04 2.07 6.82
CA PHE A 161 4.82 2.44 6.11
C PHE A 161 3.98 1.24 5.64
N ALA A 162 4.62 0.07 5.48
CA ALA A 162 3.89 -1.14 5.09
C ALA A 162 4.54 -2.42 5.60
N SER A 163 3.75 -3.48 5.66
CA SER A 163 4.21 -4.83 5.94
C SER A 163 3.73 -5.80 4.87
N LEU A 164 4.66 -6.58 4.35
CA LEU A 164 4.43 -7.70 3.45
C LEU A 164 4.57 -9.02 4.21
N SER A 165 4.28 -10.15 3.53
CA SER A 165 4.68 -11.45 4.06
C SER A 165 6.20 -11.51 4.22
N PRO A 166 6.70 -12.07 5.34
CA PRO A 166 8.15 -12.27 5.50
C PRO A 166 8.76 -13.15 4.40
N HIS A 167 10.07 -13.02 4.21
CA HIS A 167 10.89 -13.84 3.31
C HIS A 167 10.56 -13.69 1.82
N LEU A 168 9.87 -12.62 1.41
CA LEU A 168 9.75 -12.28 -0.01
C LEU A 168 11.10 -11.78 -0.55
N SER A 169 11.43 -12.19 -1.77
CA SER A 169 12.64 -11.69 -2.47
C SER A 169 12.22 -10.54 -3.40
N ILE A 170 11.76 -9.42 -2.81
CA ILE A 170 11.46 -8.20 -3.57
C ILE A 170 12.75 -7.43 -3.89
N THR A 171 12.68 -6.58 -4.88
CA THR A 171 13.79 -5.71 -5.33
C THR A 171 13.23 -4.34 -5.73
N ALA A 172 14.10 -3.40 -6.09
CA ALA A 172 13.68 -2.10 -6.62
C ALA A 172 12.64 -2.21 -7.76
N SER A 173 12.72 -3.27 -8.58
CA SER A 173 11.76 -3.51 -9.66
C SER A 173 10.31 -3.75 -9.20
N SER A 174 10.08 -3.99 -7.91
CA SER A 174 8.74 -4.09 -7.33
C SER A 174 8.07 -2.74 -7.13
N PHE A 175 8.81 -1.64 -7.29
CA PHE A 175 8.36 -0.28 -6.98
C PHE A 175 8.32 0.62 -8.22
N LEU A 176 7.38 1.57 -8.19
CA LEU A 176 7.27 2.67 -9.14
C LEU A 176 6.96 3.95 -8.36
N VAL A 177 7.73 5.00 -8.61
CA VAL A 177 7.49 6.34 -8.04
C VAL A 177 6.63 7.14 -9.02
N THR A 178 5.47 7.61 -8.59
CA THR A 178 4.44 8.22 -9.45
C THR A 178 4.15 9.67 -9.09
#